data_32b5e1120bf6b0debff3e01f43558b02
#
_entry.id   32b5e1120bf6b0debff3e01f43558b02
#
_cell.length_a   1.000
_cell.length_b   1.000
_cell.length_c   1.000
_cell.angle_alpha   90.00
_cell.angle_beta   90.00
_cell.angle_gamma   90.00
#
_symmetry.space_group_name_H-M   'P 1'
#
loop_
_entity.id
_entity.type
_entity.pdbx_description
1 polymer ?
#
loop_
_entity_poly.entity_id
_entity_poly.type
_entity_poly.pdbx_seq_one_letter_code
_entity_poly.pdbx_strand_id
1 'polypeptide(L)'
;VDFYKHSHIDFNGLEIENHQFALPIKDGPEMKALELELRRLICSSEKLRRMGSTHLYRPSADFNALFLVAHAVGHFLYESIRLRSVLDWAFFIKKEHASVDWEKFCAWCDRINYSKFVMCMNYICEHQLGMKLPASVKRNDEMGAYLPMRILDDMFKDDALYTKGYGGLMFRIHLVGRYFKNLWKFQEVYERNAFYL
;
A
#
# COMPACT_ATOMS: atom_id res chain seq x y z
N VAL A 1 18.37 5.09 -17.94
CA VAL A 1 18.84 4.61 -16.64
C VAL A 1 17.63 3.95 -15.98
N ASP A 2 17.59 2.62 -15.99
CA ASP A 2 16.55 1.86 -15.31
C ASP A 2 16.76 2.07 -13.81
N PHE A 3 15.91 2.89 -13.22
CA PHE A 3 15.85 3.02 -11.77
C PHE A 3 15.17 1.77 -11.21
N TYR A 4 15.93 0.72 -10.98
CA TYR A 4 15.45 -0.42 -10.23
C TYR A 4 15.12 0.02 -8.81
N LYS A 5 13.88 -0.14 -8.41
CA LYS A 5 13.38 0.18 -7.07
C LYS A 5 14.09 -0.67 -6.00
N HIS A 6 14.52 -1.86 -6.38
CA HIS A 6 15.15 -2.83 -5.49
C HIS A 6 16.17 -3.69 -6.26
N SER A 7 17.13 -4.22 -5.54
CA SER A 7 18.04 -5.28 -6.00
C SER A 7 17.70 -6.59 -5.30
N HIS A 8 17.82 -7.69 -6.04
CA HIS A 8 17.63 -9.04 -5.51
C HIS A 8 18.96 -9.61 -5.07
N ILE A 9 19.03 -10.11 -3.86
CA ILE A 9 20.20 -10.77 -3.26
C ILE A 9 19.78 -12.19 -2.90
N ASP A 10 20.40 -13.20 -3.51
CA ASP A 10 20.26 -14.59 -3.04
C ASP A 10 21.19 -14.81 -1.85
N PHE A 11 20.62 -15.20 -0.73
CA PHE A 11 21.37 -15.58 0.45
C PHE A 11 20.94 -16.98 0.90
N ASN A 12 21.73 -18.00 0.53
CA ASN A 12 21.48 -19.41 0.86
C ASN A 12 20.08 -19.89 0.42
N GLY A 13 19.65 -19.53 -0.79
CA GLY A 13 18.33 -19.87 -1.34
C GLY A 13 17.18 -19.03 -0.81
N LEU A 14 17.48 -17.98 -0.01
CA LEU A 14 16.52 -16.96 0.38
C LEU A 14 16.71 -15.72 -0.50
N GLU A 15 15.66 -15.35 -1.21
CA GLU A 15 15.65 -14.12 -1.98
C GLU A 15 15.38 -12.93 -1.05
N ILE A 16 16.34 -11.99 -0.99
CA ILE A 16 16.24 -10.77 -0.22
C ILE A 16 16.10 -9.59 -1.20
N GLU A 17 15.01 -8.86 -1.09
CA GLU A 17 14.83 -7.62 -1.83
C GLU A 17 15.42 -6.44 -1.02
N ASN A 18 16.44 -5.80 -1.59
CA ASN A 18 17.02 -4.60 -1.01
C ASN A 18 16.45 -3.36 -1.71
N HIS A 19 15.60 -2.63 -1.02
CA HIS A 19 14.92 -1.46 -1.55
C HIS A 19 15.77 -0.20 -1.38
N GLN A 20 16.11 0.47 -2.48
CA GLN A 20 16.73 1.79 -2.45
C GLN A 20 15.70 2.90 -2.13
N PHE A 21 14.45 2.69 -2.57
CA PHE A 21 13.34 3.61 -2.35
C PHE A 21 12.15 2.84 -1.81
N ALA A 22 11.44 3.43 -0.87
CA ALA A 22 10.20 2.86 -0.35
C ALA A 22 9.07 2.93 -1.38
N LEU A 23 9.05 4.00 -2.18
CA LEU A 23 7.97 4.31 -3.12
C LEU A 23 8.49 4.51 -4.56
N PRO A 24 7.64 4.35 -5.58
CA PRO A 24 7.95 4.78 -6.94
C PRO A 24 8.04 6.32 -6.99
N ILE A 25 9.21 6.86 -7.39
CA ILE A 25 9.46 8.32 -7.41
C ILE A 25 8.68 9.03 -8.53
N LYS A 26 8.03 8.29 -9.43
CA LYS A 26 7.38 8.83 -10.65
C LYS A 26 6.06 9.58 -10.39
N ASP A 27 5.49 9.46 -9.21
CA ASP A 27 4.09 9.82 -8.95
C ASP A 27 3.84 11.27 -8.49
N GLY A 28 4.74 12.19 -8.81
CA GLY A 28 4.52 13.61 -8.55
C GLY A 28 5.15 14.15 -7.24
N PRO A 29 4.94 15.44 -6.93
CA PRO A 29 5.60 16.12 -5.82
C PRO A 29 5.16 15.60 -4.44
N GLU A 30 3.91 15.19 -4.28
CA GLU A 30 3.38 14.65 -3.02
C GLU A 30 4.02 13.29 -2.69
N MET A 31 4.21 12.43 -3.69
CA MET A 31 4.87 11.13 -3.49
C MET A 31 6.37 11.28 -3.20
N LYS A 32 7.02 12.27 -3.81
CA LYS A 32 8.40 12.63 -3.45
C LYS A 32 8.51 13.10 -2.02
N ALA A 33 7.55 13.91 -1.57
CA ALA A 33 7.49 14.39 -0.18
C ALA A 33 7.25 13.22 0.78
N LEU A 34 6.38 12.26 0.43
CA LEU A 34 6.15 11.05 1.23
C LEU A 34 7.42 10.19 1.30
N GLU A 35 8.13 10.00 0.19
CA GLU A 35 9.41 9.25 0.17
C GLU A 35 10.44 9.90 1.11
N LEU A 36 10.55 11.24 1.12
CA LEU A 36 11.43 11.97 2.04
C LEU A 36 11.02 11.76 3.49
N GLU A 37 9.70 11.78 3.78
CA GLU A 37 9.22 11.50 5.13
C GLU A 37 9.50 10.06 5.56
N LEU A 38 9.27 9.08 4.69
CA LEU A 38 9.60 7.68 4.97
C LEU A 38 11.10 7.49 5.24
N ARG A 39 11.97 8.16 4.47
CA ARG A 39 13.42 8.16 4.73
C ARG A 39 13.76 8.80 6.07
N ARG A 40 13.13 9.92 6.42
CA ARG A 40 13.30 10.56 7.72
C ARG A 40 12.90 9.63 8.86
N LEU A 41 11.77 8.94 8.73
CA LEU A 41 11.27 8.01 9.75
C LEU A 41 12.15 6.77 9.92
N ILE A 42 12.72 6.22 8.83
CA ILE A 42 13.60 5.05 8.90
C ILE A 42 15.00 5.41 9.41
N CYS A 43 15.48 6.64 9.16
CA CYS A 43 16.77 7.11 9.63
C CYS A 43 16.73 7.69 11.05
N SER A 44 15.55 7.90 11.63
CA SER A 44 15.38 8.41 12.99
C SER A 44 15.73 7.32 14.02
N SER A 45 16.94 7.37 14.56
CA SER A 45 17.45 6.38 15.53
C SER A 45 16.60 6.26 16.80
N GLU A 46 15.92 7.34 17.21
CA GLU A 46 15.13 7.38 18.44
C GLU A 46 13.93 6.41 18.45
N LYS A 47 13.40 6.07 17.26
CA LYS A 47 12.21 5.21 17.12
C LYS A 47 12.55 3.81 16.59
N LEU A 48 13.80 3.52 16.29
CA LEU A 48 14.21 2.20 15.81
C LEU A 48 14.23 1.19 16.96
N ARG A 49 13.61 0.04 16.75
CA ARG A 49 13.62 -1.05 17.74
C ARG A 49 14.52 -2.18 17.26
N ARG A 50 15.56 -2.49 18.06
CA ARG A 50 16.44 -3.62 17.76
C ARG A 50 15.69 -4.95 17.80
N MET A 51 15.97 -5.84 16.84
CA MET A 51 15.35 -7.15 16.76
C MET A 51 16.17 -8.17 17.57
N GLY A 52 15.76 -8.38 18.82
CA GLY A 52 16.42 -9.31 19.72
C GLY A 52 17.91 -8.98 19.91
N SER A 53 18.79 -9.99 19.83
CA SER A 53 20.24 -9.86 19.91
C SER A 53 20.94 -9.53 18.58
N THR A 54 20.18 -9.40 17.49
CA THR A 54 20.72 -9.14 16.14
C THR A 54 21.16 -7.67 15.98
N HIS A 55 21.91 -7.36 14.92
CA HIS A 55 22.22 -5.99 14.51
C HIS A 55 21.13 -5.37 13.59
N LEU A 56 19.99 -6.06 13.45
CA LEU A 56 18.87 -5.59 12.65
C LEU A 56 17.95 -4.71 13.49
N TYR A 57 17.38 -3.71 12.85
CA TYR A 57 16.43 -2.79 13.46
C TYR A 57 15.10 -2.83 12.71
N ARG A 58 14.02 -2.74 13.47
CA ARG A 58 12.68 -2.60 12.92
C ARG A 58 12.35 -1.10 12.81
N PRO A 59 11.78 -0.66 11.67
CA PRO A 59 11.30 0.71 11.52
C PRO A 59 10.25 1.09 12.56
N SER A 60 10.02 2.40 12.72
CA SER A 60 8.97 2.93 13.60
C SER A 60 7.58 2.48 13.16
N ALA A 61 6.60 2.54 14.08
CA ALA A 61 5.21 2.27 13.75
C ALA A 61 4.67 3.29 12.73
N ASP A 62 5.07 4.56 12.82
CA ASP A 62 4.70 5.61 11.87
C ASP A 62 5.18 5.29 10.44
N PHE A 63 6.45 4.82 10.31
CA PHE A 63 6.97 4.36 9.03
C PHE A 63 6.14 3.21 8.47
N ASN A 64 5.92 2.18 9.30
CA ASN A 64 5.21 0.97 8.86
C ASN A 64 3.78 1.27 8.46
N ALA A 65 3.07 2.17 9.17
CA ALA A 65 1.72 2.58 8.82
C ALA A 65 1.66 3.18 7.40
N LEU A 66 2.50 4.18 7.14
CA LEU A 66 2.55 4.86 5.85
C LEU A 66 3.03 3.93 4.73
N PHE A 67 4.06 3.13 5.00
CA PHE A 67 4.63 2.20 4.02
C PHE A 67 3.65 1.10 3.61
N LEU A 68 2.97 0.44 4.56
CA LEU A 68 2.00 -0.61 4.28
C LEU A 68 0.86 -0.10 3.40
N VAL A 69 0.32 1.08 3.72
CA VAL A 69 -0.75 1.69 2.93
C VAL A 69 -0.26 2.09 1.55
N ALA A 70 0.86 2.79 1.45
CA ALA A 70 1.40 3.23 0.16
C ALA A 70 1.77 2.06 -0.76
N HIS A 71 2.32 0.99 -0.19
CA HIS A 71 2.62 -0.25 -0.91
C HIS A 71 1.33 -0.93 -1.39
N ALA A 72 0.32 -1.04 -0.53
CA ALA A 72 -0.96 -1.64 -0.89
C ALA A 72 -1.69 -0.84 -1.98
N VAL A 73 -1.69 0.51 -1.89
CA VAL A 73 -2.28 1.38 -2.93
C VAL A 73 -1.54 1.22 -4.26
N GLY A 74 -0.21 1.14 -4.25
CA GLY A 74 0.58 0.91 -5.47
C GLY A 74 0.14 -0.36 -6.20
N HIS A 75 -0.01 -1.47 -5.48
CA HIS A 75 -0.54 -2.69 -6.07
C HIS A 75 -2.00 -2.56 -6.51
N PHE A 76 -2.85 -1.96 -5.66
CA PHE A 76 -4.27 -1.80 -5.94
C PHE A 76 -4.54 -1.04 -7.25
N LEU A 77 -3.85 0.07 -7.48
CA LEU A 77 -4.09 0.92 -8.65
C LEU A 77 -3.71 0.24 -9.97
N TYR A 78 -2.58 -0.45 -9.99
CA TYR A 78 -2.03 -1.02 -11.23
C TYR A 78 -2.37 -2.50 -11.42
N GLU A 79 -2.64 -3.19 -10.34
CA GLU A 79 -2.89 -4.62 -10.32
C GLU A 79 -4.18 -4.94 -9.57
N SER A 80 -4.12 -5.95 -8.73
CA SER A 80 -5.12 -6.26 -7.74
C SER A 80 -4.42 -6.41 -6.39
N ILE A 81 -4.99 -5.83 -5.36
CA ILE A 81 -4.47 -6.02 -4.00
C ILE A 81 -4.72 -7.48 -3.58
N ARG A 82 -3.76 -8.07 -2.89
CA ARG A 82 -3.90 -9.42 -2.35
C ARG A 82 -4.50 -9.39 -0.95
N LEU A 83 -5.23 -10.43 -0.57
CA LEU A 83 -5.76 -10.60 0.79
C LEU A 83 -4.67 -10.45 1.85
N ARG A 84 -3.44 -10.85 1.56
CA ARG A 84 -2.28 -10.64 2.44
C ARG A 84 -2.11 -9.18 2.85
N SER A 85 -2.29 -8.21 1.95
CA SER A 85 -2.14 -6.79 2.29
C SER A 85 -3.20 -6.33 3.30
N VAL A 86 -4.42 -6.88 3.24
CA VAL A 86 -5.46 -6.63 4.24
C VAL A 86 -5.08 -7.23 5.58
N LEU A 87 -4.57 -8.46 5.57
CA LEU A 87 -4.14 -9.16 6.79
C LEU A 87 -2.93 -8.46 7.43
N ASP A 88 -1.95 -8.04 6.62
CA ASP A 88 -0.78 -7.29 7.11
C ASP A 88 -1.22 -5.98 7.79
N TRP A 89 -2.19 -5.27 7.21
CA TRP A 89 -2.78 -4.07 7.80
C TRP A 89 -3.55 -4.37 9.10
N ALA A 90 -4.38 -5.41 9.11
CA ALA A 90 -5.12 -5.83 10.30
C ALA A 90 -4.19 -6.22 11.46
N PHE A 91 -3.15 -7.01 11.18
CA PHE A 91 -2.16 -7.39 12.20
C PHE A 91 -1.33 -6.20 12.67
N PHE A 92 -0.99 -5.28 11.78
CA PHE A 92 -0.30 -4.05 12.14
C PHE A 92 -1.14 -3.21 13.11
N ILE A 93 -2.41 -2.92 12.79
CA ILE A 93 -3.31 -2.20 13.69
C ILE A 93 -3.39 -2.92 15.04
N LYS A 94 -3.62 -4.22 15.04
CA LYS A 94 -3.75 -5.01 16.27
C LYS A 94 -2.54 -4.89 17.21
N LYS A 95 -1.33 -4.80 16.63
CA LYS A 95 -0.08 -4.84 17.39
C LYS A 95 0.49 -3.45 17.69
N GLU A 96 0.36 -2.51 16.78
CA GLU A 96 1.16 -1.28 16.78
C GLU A 96 0.31 0.01 16.88
N HIS A 97 -1.02 -0.07 16.88
CA HIS A 97 -1.90 1.12 16.83
C HIS A 97 -1.58 2.16 17.91
N ALA A 98 -1.19 1.72 19.11
CA ALA A 98 -0.88 2.61 20.23
C ALA A 98 0.45 3.38 20.05
N SER A 99 1.30 2.97 19.10
CA SER A 99 2.61 3.57 18.81
C SER A 99 2.59 4.45 17.56
N VAL A 100 1.43 4.60 16.89
CA VAL A 100 1.25 5.40 15.67
C VAL A 100 0.72 6.78 16.02
N ASP A 101 1.33 7.81 15.43
CA ASP A 101 0.78 9.16 15.39
C ASP A 101 -0.32 9.22 14.32
N TRP A 102 -1.55 8.87 14.71
CA TRP A 102 -2.69 8.79 13.79
C TRP A 102 -3.08 10.14 13.18
N GLU A 103 -2.83 11.23 13.86
CA GLU A 103 -3.08 12.56 13.34
C GLU A 103 -2.18 12.83 12.12
N LYS A 104 -0.87 12.61 12.28
CA LYS A 104 0.07 12.74 11.15
C LYS A 104 -0.18 11.72 10.05
N PHE A 105 -0.52 10.48 10.40
CA PHE A 105 -0.87 9.46 9.43
C PHE A 105 -2.07 9.89 8.58
N CYS A 106 -3.16 10.37 9.20
CA CYS A 106 -4.33 10.86 8.49
C CYS A 106 -4.00 12.07 7.61
N ALA A 107 -3.23 13.04 8.13
CA ALA A 107 -2.80 14.21 7.36
C ALA A 107 -2.00 13.82 6.10
N TRP A 108 -1.13 12.81 6.19
CA TRP A 108 -0.45 12.26 5.02
C TRP A 108 -1.41 11.59 4.05
N CYS A 109 -2.31 10.73 4.55
CA CYS A 109 -3.29 10.05 3.70
C CYS A 109 -4.21 11.04 2.96
N ASP A 110 -4.65 12.11 3.62
CA ASP A 110 -5.44 13.16 2.99
C ASP A 110 -4.64 13.90 1.90
N ARG A 111 -3.37 14.24 2.17
CA ARG A 111 -2.49 14.93 1.23
C ARG A 111 -2.22 14.13 -0.06
N ILE A 112 -2.10 12.80 0.05
CA ILE A 112 -1.80 11.91 -1.08
C ILE A 112 -3.04 11.19 -1.64
N ASN A 113 -4.25 11.55 -1.17
CA ASN A 113 -5.54 10.95 -1.55
C ASN A 113 -5.67 9.45 -1.26
N TYR A 114 -5.09 8.99 -0.15
CA TYR A 114 -5.18 7.58 0.28
C TYR A 114 -6.26 7.35 1.34
N SER A 115 -6.86 8.41 1.88
CA SER A 115 -7.81 8.33 3.00
C SER A 115 -8.98 7.41 2.70
N LYS A 116 -9.54 7.50 1.50
CA LYS A 116 -10.68 6.67 1.09
C LYS A 116 -10.31 5.18 1.00
N PHE A 117 -9.13 4.89 0.47
CA PHE A 117 -8.60 3.52 0.45
C PHE A 117 -8.39 2.97 1.87
N VAL A 118 -7.78 3.75 2.77
CA VAL A 118 -7.57 3.36 4.16
C VAL A 118 -8.90 3.07 4.86
N MET A 119 -9.92 3.91 4.65
CA MET A 119 -11.26 3.68 5.21
C MET A 119 -11.88 2.39 4.68
N CYS A 120 -11.71 2.07 3.38
CA CYS A 120 -12.15 0.79 2.82
C CYS A 120 -11.42 -0.40 3.45
N MET A 121 -10.10 -0.31 3.65
CA MET A 121 -9.32 -1.35 4.33
C MET A 121 -9.79 -1.55 5.77
N ASN A 122 -10.04 -0.46 6.50
CA ASN A 122 -10.56 -0.50 7.86
C ASN A 122 -11.95 -1.15 7.91
N TYR A 123 -12.83 -0.80 6.98
CA TYR A 123 -14.15 -1.42 6.84
C TYR A 123 -14.04 -2.94 6.63
N ILE A 124 -13.16 -3.38 5.72
CA ILE A 124 -12.93 -4.80 5.45
C ILE A 124 -12.41 -5.51 6.72
N CYS A 125 -11.46 -4.91 7.44
CA CYS A 125 -10.94 -5.46 8.69
C CYS A 125 -12.05 -5.62 9.75
N GLU A 126 -12.93 -4.64 9.88
CA GLU A 126 -14.00 -4.67 10.88
C GLU A 126 -15.12 -5.63 10.49
N HIS A 127 -15.65 -5.53 9.26
CA HIS A 127 -16.87 -6.24 8.85
C HIS A 127 -16.62 -7.61 8.24
N GLN A 128 -15.45 -7.84 7.60
CA GLN A 128 -15.16 -9.12 6.96
C GLN A 128 -14.22 -10.00 7.80
N LEU A 129 -13.29 -9.38 8.54
CA LEU A 129 -12.38 -10.12 9.42
C LEU A 129 -12.86 -10.14 10.88
N GLY A 130 -13.97 -9.47 11.22
CA GLY A 130 -14.51 -9.39 12.59
C GLY A 130 -13.57 -8.68 13.56
N MET A 131 -12.69 -7.81 13.09
CA MET A 131 -11.72 -7.13 13.92
C MET A 131 -12.35 -5.93 14.62
N LYS A 132 -12.20 -5.82 15.95
CA LYS A 132 -12.58 -4.61 16.66
C LYS A 132 -11.49 -3.55 16.49
N LEU A 133 -11.79 -2.50 15.73
CA LEU A 133 -10.85 -1.41 15.49
C LEU A 133 -10.71 -0.51 16.73
N PRO A 134 -9.48 -0.08 17.08
CA PRO A 134 -9.26 0.93 18.11
C PRO A 134 -9.92 2.27 17.77
N ALA A 135 -10.31 3.05 18.80
CA ALA A 135 -10.96 4.35 18.62
C ALA A 135 -10.06 5.38 17.88
N SER A 136 -8.73 5.22 17.96
CA SER A 136 -7.76 6.07 17.26
C SER A 136 -7.72 5.84 15.75
N VAL A 137 -8.25 4.72 15.26
CA VAL A 137 -8.25 4.40 13.84
C VAL A 137 -9.48 5.02 13.17
N LYS A 138 -9.22 5.89 12.17
CA LYS A 138 -10.29 6.62 11.46
C LYS A 138 -11.26 5.65 10.79
N ARG A 139 -12.55 5.87 11.03
CA ARG A 139 -13.68 5.18 10.40
C ARG A 139 -14.47 6.18 9.59
N ASN A 140 -15.24 5.68 8.63
CA ASN A 140 -16.27 6.45 7.98
C ASN A 140 -17.56 5.63 7.96
N ASP A 141 -18.42 5.90 8.92
CA ASP A 141 -19.69 5.19 9.08
C ASP A 141 -20.67 5.50 7.93
N GLU A 142 -20.45 6.59 7.18
CA GLU A 142 -21.27 7.01 6.04
C GLU A 142 -20.84 6.37 4.70
N MET A 143 -19.65 5.75 4.63
CA MET A 143 -19.09 5.25 3.37
C MET A 143 -19.92 4.10 2.75
N GLY A 144 -20.69 3.37 3.56
CA GLY A 144 -21.43 2.20 3.10
C GLY A 144 -20.52 1.04 2.64
N ALA A 145 -21.15 -0.09 2.33
CA ALA A 145 -20.45 -1.34 1.99
C ALA A 145 -19.97 -1.40 0.52
N TYR A 146 -20.52 -0.58 -0.38
CA TYR A 146 -20.31 -0.75 -1.82
C TYR A 146 -18.84 -0.75 -2.23
N LEU A 147 -18.11 0.29 -1.87
CA LEU A 147 -16.72 0.45 -2.30
C LEU A 147 -15.76 -0.55 -1.62
N PRO A 148 -15.83 -0.78 -0.29
CA PRO A 148 -15.07 -1.84 0.36
C PRO A 148 -15.31 -3.22 -0.25
N MET A 149 -16.56 -3.58 -0.52
CA MET A 149 -16.89 -4.88 -1.11
C MET A 149 -16.39 -4.99 -2.56
N ARG A 150 -16.43 -3.90 -3.33
CA ARG A 150 -15.86 -3.88 -4.68
C ARG A 150 -14.34 -4.08 -4.68
N ILE A 151 -13.64 -3.52 -3.69
CA ILE A 151 -12.21 -3.77 -3.49
C ILE A 151 -11.97 -5.24 -3.12
N LEU A 152 -12.79 -5.79 -2.23
CA LEU A 152 -12.70 -7.19 -1.83
C LEU A 152 -12.95 -8.14 -3.02
N ASP A 153 -13.98 -7.87 -3.83
CA ASP A 153 -14.26 -8.63 -5.03
C ASP A 153 -13.10 -8.59 -6.04
N ASP A 154 -12.44 -7.43 -6.15
CA ASP A 154 -11.27 -7.28 -7.04
C ASP A 154 -10.08 -8.14 -6.60
N MET A 155 -9.93 -8.40 -5.29
CA MET A 155 -8.86 -9.27 -4.75
C MET A 155 -9.00 -10.73 -5.20
N PHE A 156 -10.22 -11.19 -5.41
CA PHE A 156 -10.52 -12.58 -5.78
C PHE A 156 -10.72 -12.77 -7.28
N LYS A 157 -10.61 -11.71 -8.09
CA LYS A 157 -10.61 -11.85 -9.54
C LYS A 157 -9.28 -12.41 -10.00
N ASP A 158 -9.36 -13.55 -10.67
CA ASP A 158 -8.19 -14.21 -11.27
C ASP A 158 -7.62 -13.33 -12.39
N ASP A 159 -6.49 -12.70 -12.14
CA ASP A 159 -5.73 -11.95 -13.15
C ASP A 159 -4.75 -12.90 -13.87
N ALA A 160 -5.29 -13.98 -14.45
CA ALA A 160 -4.56 -15.00 -15.21
C ALA A 160 -3.65 -14.45 -16.33
N LEU A 161 -3.70 -13.13 -16.58
CA LEU A 161 -2.92 -12.45 -17.60
C LEU A 161 -1.43 -12.31 -17.26
N TYR A 162 -1.05 -12.45 -15.98
CA TYR A 162 0.37 -12.36 -15.58
C TYR A 162 1.20 -13.60 -15.93
N THR A 163 0.56 -14.74 -16.11
CA THR A 163 1.25 -16.03 -16.27
C THR A 163 1.51 -16.44 -17.72
N LYS A 164 0.95 -15.72 -18.70
CA LYS A 164 1.15 -16.03 -20.12
C LYS A 164 2.08 -14.99 -20.72
N GLY A 165 3.26 -15.41 -21.14
CA GLY A 165 4.25 -14.60 -21.85
C GLY A 165 3.70 -14.04 -23.18
N TYR A 166 2.96 -12.97 -23.11
CA TYR A 166 2.52 -12.22 -24.28
C TYR A 166 3.67 -11.35 -24.78
N GLY A 167 4.09 -11.55 -26.05
CA GLY A 167 5.06 -10.67 -26.71
C GLY A 167 4.38 -9.54 -27.49
N GLY A 168 5.07 -8.40 -27.61
CA GLY A 168 4.77 -7.38 -28.61
C GLY A 168 3.39 -6.71 -28.52
N LEU A 169 2.63 -6.75 -29.60
CA LEU A 169 1.35 -6.04 -29.76
C LEU A 169 0.28 -6.53 -28.76
N MET A 170 0.20 -7.85 -28.53
CA MET A 170 -0.78 -8.42 -27.58
C MET A 170 -0.53 -7.93 -26.15
N PHE A 171 0.72 -7.79 -25.73
CA PHE A 171 1.08 -7.20 -24.43
C PHE A 171 0.54 -5.76 -24.30
N ARG A 172 0.70 -4.93 -25.34
CA ARG A 172 0.17 -3.55 -25.36
C ARG A 172 -1.35 -3.50 -25.27
N ILE A 173 -2.05 -4.35 -26.01
CA ILE A 173 -3.52 -4.46 -25.96
C ILE A 173 -3.98 -4.84 -24.54
N HIS A 174 -3.29 -5.77 -23.90
CA HIS A 174 -3.60 -6.17 -22.53
C HIS A 174 -3.34 -5.04 -21.52
N LEU A 175 -2.28 -4.28 -21.69
CA LEU A 175 -2.00 -3.10 -20.83
C LEU A 175 -3.12 -2.06 -20.94
N VAL A 176 -3.57 -1.76 -22.16
CA VAL A 176 -4.69 -0.83 -22.40
C VAL A 176 -6.00 -1.37 -21.80
N GLY A 177 -6.33 -2.64 -22.03
CA GLY A 177 -7.50 -3.29 -21.45
C GLY A 177 -7.48 -3.25 -19.91
N ARG A 178 -6.31 -3.48 -19.32
CA ARG A 178 -6.11 -3.42 -17.87
C ARG A 178 -6.24 -2.01 -17.32
N TYR A 179 -5.74 -1.01 -18.03
CA TYR A 179 -5.94 0.39 -17.68
C TYR A 179 -7.44 0.72 -17.57
N PHE A 180 -8.24 0.38 -18.60
CA PHE A 180 -9.68 0.62 -18.55
C PHE A 180 -10.39 -0.19 -17.45
N LYS A 181 -9.98 -1.44 -17.19
CA LYS A 181 -10.52 -2.27 -16.11
C LYS A 181 -10.28 -1.65 -14.74
N ASN A 182 -9.13 -0.97 -14.55
CA ASN A 182 -8.72 -0.38 -13.27
C ASN A 182 -9.12 1.11 -13.15
N LEU A 183 -9.71 1.71 -14.17
CA LEU A 183 -10.04 3.15 -14.19
C LEU A 183 -10.90 3.58 -12.99
N TRP A 184 -11.83 2.73 -12.56
CA TRP A 184 -12.66 2.99 -11.38
C TRP A 184 -11.86 3.16 -10.09
N LYS A 185 -10.71 2.50 -9.96
CA LYS A 185 -9.83 2.60 -8.79
C LYS A 185 -9.28 4.03 -8.67
N PHE A 186 -8.93 4.63 -9.80
CA PHE A 186 -8.49 6.01 -9.84
C PHE A 186 -9.63 7.00 -9.59
N GLN A 187 -10.80 6.75 -10.18
CA GLN A 187 -11.93 7.67 -10.10
C GLN A 187 -12.66 7.62 -8.76
N GLU A 188 -12.92 6.42 -8.24
CA GLU A 188 -13.78 6.24 -7.07
C GLU A 188 -13.00 6.16 -5.75
N VAL A 189 -11.74 5.70 -5.79
CA VAL A 189 -10.93 5.49 -4.57
C VAL A 189 -9.85 6.54 -4.44
N TYR A 190 -9.07 6.76 -5.50
CA TYR A 190 -7.93 7.67 -5.48
C TYR A 190 -8.31 9.13 -5.78
N GLU A 191 -9.47 9.35 -6.37
CA GLU A 191 -10.06 10.67 -6.70
C GLU A 191 -9.13 11.59 -7.51
N ARG A 192 -8.26 11.02 -8.35
CA ARG A 192 -7.46 11.75 -9.32
C ARG A 192 -7.87 11.42 -10.74
N ASN A 193 -7.79 12.41 -11.63
CA ASN A 193 -7.94 12.17 -13.05
C ASN A 193 -6.83 11.23 -13.52
N ALA A 194 -7.22 10.06 -14.04
CA ALA A 194 -6.32 9.01 -14.53
C ALA A 194 -5.40 9.44 -15.69
N PHE A 195 -5.57 10.67 -16.22
CA PHE A 195 -4.79 11.22 -17.33
C PHE A 195 -3.46 11.87 -16.92
N TYR A 196 -3.11 11.88 -15.63
CA TYR A 196 -1.86 12.47 -15.12
C TYR A 196 -0.82 11.44 -14.69
N LEU A 197 -0.94 10.20 -15.16
CA LEU A 197 0.02 9.11 -14.88
C LEU A 197 0.85 8.73 -16.10
#